data_c47d9f26b81839d2ba12a1aa1dbae211
#
_entry.id   c47d9f26b81839d2ba12a1aa1dbae211
#
_cell.length_a   1.000
_cell.length_b   1.000
_cell.length_c   1.000
_cell.angle_alpha   90.00
_cell.angle_beta   90.00
_cell.angle_gamma   90.00
#
_symmetry.space_group_name_H-M   'P 1'
#
loop_
_entity.id
_entity.type
_entity.pdbx_description
1 polymer ?
#
loop_
_entity_poly.entity_id
_entity_poly.type
_entity_poly.pdbx_seq_one_letter_code
_entity_poly.pdbx_strand_id
1 'polypeptide(L)'
;TLRQRMEQHRANPSCANCHQQMDALGFAFENFDAIGRFREKDADGPIDPSGKLPDGHEFQGPGDLRTLLRDKKDLVARNLAEKLTTYALGRGLEYYDERALRKILADVARSEYRFSSLVVSIVQSDPFRMRRGLGVQSGEVPKGGS
;
A
#
# COMPACT_ATOMS: atom_id res chain seq x y z
N THR A 1 -18.76 -9.94 20.67
CA THR A 1 -17.58 -10.28 19.82
C THR A 1 -16.85 -9.01 19.37
N LEU A 2 -15.59 -9.15 18.92
CA LEU A 2 -14.84 -8.03 18.35
C LEU A 2 -15.61 -7.41 17.18
N ARG A 3 -16.17 -8.23 16.29
CA ARG A 3 -17.00 -7.79 15.16
C ARG A 3 -18.16 -6.90 15.61
N GLN A 4 -18.93 -7.31 16.60
CA GLN A 4 -20.06 -6.52 17.13
C GLN A 4 -19.60 -5.16 17.69
N ARG A 5 -18.47 -5.12 18.40
CA ARG A 5 -17.88 -3.86 18.89
C ARG A 5 -17.46 -2.93 17.75
N MET A 6 -16.88 -3.47 16.68
CA MET A 6 -16.51 -2.69 15.51
C MET A 6 -17.72 -2.19 14.73
N GLU A 7 -18.78 -2.99 14.61
CA GLU A 7 -20.05 -2.60 14.00
C GLU A 7 -20.72 -1.47 14.80
N GLN A 8 -20.69 -1.55 16.13
CA GLN A 8 -21.18 -0.47 16.98
C GLN A 8 -20.34 0.82 16.82
N HIS A 9 -19.02 0.71 16.68
CA HIS A 9 -18.16 1.84 16.42
C HIS A 9 -18.48 2.50 15.05
N ARG A 10 -18.77 1.71 14.03
CA ARG A 10 -19.19 2.18 12.70
C ARG A 10 -20.58 2.83 12.66
N ALA A 11 -21.39 2.70 13.71
CA ALA A 11 -22.65 3.43 13.80
C ALA A 11 -22.46 4.96 13.81
N ASN A 12 -21.25 5.44 14.19
CA ASN A 12 -20.88 6.83 14.05
C ASN A 12 -20.48 7.14 12.59
N PRO A 13 -21.19 8.06 11.87
CA PRO A 13 -20.89 8.38 10.47
C PRO A 13 -19.46 8.86 10.23
N SER A 14 -18.86 9.56 11.19
CA SER A 14 -17.48 10.05 11.08
C SER A 14 -16.45 8.92 11.06
N CYS A 15 -16.76 7.77 11.67
CA CYS A 15 -15.88 6.60 11.71
C CYS A 15 -16.17 5.63 10.55
N ALA A 16 -17.44 5.55 10.13
CA ALA A 16 -17.91 4.55 9.16
C ALA A 16 -17.15 4.57 7.84
N ASN A 17 -16.86 5.75 7.30
CA ASN A 17 -16.26 5.90 5.97
C ASN A 17 -14.88 5.21 5.84
N CYS A 18 -14.04 5.31 6.85
CA CYS A 18 -12.74 4.63 6.89
C CYS A 18 -12.88 3.16 7.31
N HIS A 19 -13.69 2.90 8.34
CA HIS A 19 -13.82 1.56 8.91
C HIS A 19 -14.49 0.56 7.96
N GLN A 20 -15.43 0.97 7.11
CA GLN A 20 -16.02 0.09 6.10
C GLN A 20 -14.99 -0.57 5.18
N GLN A 21 -13.89 0.14 4.89
CA GLN A 21 -12.84 -0.38 4.01
C GLN A 21 -11.80 -1.20 4.78
N MET A 22 -11.50 -0.81 6.01
CA MET A 22 -10.42 -1.43 6.80
C MET A 22 -10.87 -2.68 7.55
N ASP A 23 -12.07 -2.65 8.13
CA ASP A 23 -12.53 -3.70 9.02
C ASP A 23 -12.70 -5.04 8.31
N ALA A 24 -13.19 -5.02 7.06
CA ALA A 24 -13.32 -6.24 6.28
C ALA A 24 -11.99 -6.97 6.14
N LEU A 25 -10.90 -6.24 5.83
CA LEU A 25 -9.56 -6.80 5.76
C LEU A 25 -9.06 -7.25 7.14
N GLY A 26 -9.35 -6.48 8.19
CA GLY A 26 -8.99 -6.82 9.57
C GLY A 26 -9.62 -8.14 10.03
N PHE A 27 -10.91 -8.31 9.76
CA PHE A 27 -11.62 -9.55 10.12
C PHE A 27 -11.05 -10.79 9.45
N ALA A 28 -10.54 -10.69 8.22
CA ALA A 28 -9.88 -11.80 7.54
C ALA A 28 -8.69 -12.36 8.32
N PHE A 29 -8.05 -11.54 9.14
CA PHE A 29 -6.88 -11.93 9.93
C PHE A 29 -7.19 -12.20 11.41
N GLU A 30 -8.45 -12.09 11.85
CA GLU A 30 -8.84 -12.28 13.25
C GLU A 30 -8.56 -13.71 13.76
N ASN A 31 -8.48 -14.69 12.84
CA ASN A 31 -8.03 -16.05 13.14
C ASN A 31 -6.57 -16.11 13.61
N PHE A 32 -5.79 -15.03 13.53
CA PHE A 32 -4.41 -15.01 14.03
C PHE A 32 -4.32 -14.15 15.29
N ASP A 33 -3.66 -14.69 16.31
CA ASP A 33 -3.37 -13.92 17.52
C ASP A 33 -2.17 -12.96 17.33
N ALA A 34 -1.81 -12.22 18.38
CA ALA A 34 -0.74 -11.22 18.33
C ALA A 34 0.65 -11.77 17.98
N ILE A 35 0.84 -13.09 18.08
CA ILE A 35 2.09 -13.78 17.70
C ILE A 35 1.94 -14.61 16.42
N GLY A 36 0.83 -14.43 15.68
CA GLY A 36 0.56 -15.12 14.43
C GLY A 36 0.08 -16.57 14.57
N ARG A 37 -0.29 -17.03 15.75
CA ARG A 37 -0.81 -18.38 15.97
C ARG A 37 -2.28 -18.42 15.54
N PHE A 38 -2.66 -19.45 14.77
CA PHE A 38 -4.02 -19.64 14.30
C PHE A 38 -4.96 -20.02 15.47
N ARG A 39 -6.17 -19.43 15.47
CA ARG A 39 -7.25 -19.69 16.43
C ARG A 39 -8.61 -19.67 15.73
N GLU A 40 -9.50 -20.56 16.13
CA GLU A 40 -10.88 -20.62 15.61
C GLU A 40 -11.90 -19.90 16.50
N LYS A 41 -11.49 -19.60 17.74
CA LYS A 41 -12.33 -18.92 18.74
C LYS A 41 -11.49 -18.04 19.64
N ASP A 42 -12.11 -17.03 20.21
CA ASP A 42 -11.57 -16.17 21.26
C ASP A 42 -12.37 -16.31 22.56
N ALA A 43 -12.20 -15.36 23.49
CA ALA A 43 -12.92 -15.34 24.76
C ALA A 43 -14.44 -15.14 24.59
N ASP A 44 -14.85 -14.49 23.49
CA ASP A 44 -16.25 -14.13 23.22
C ASP A 44 -16.97 -15.18 22.34
N GLY A 45 -16.27 -16.20 21.83
CA GLY A 45 -16.84 -17.29 21.04
C GLY A 45 -16.14 -17.58 19.72
N PRO A 46 -16.82 -18.22 18.77
CA PRO A 46 -16.27 -18.51 17.45
C PRO A 46 -15.91 -17.21 16.69
N ILE A 47 -14.77 -17.25 16.01
CA ILE A 47 -14.33 -16.13 15.17
C ILE A 47 -15.00 -16.24 13.80
N ASP A 48 -15.61 -15.14 13.34
CA ASP A 48 -16.12 -14.99 11.98
C ASP A 48 -15.14 -14.14 11.16
N PRO A 49 -14.28 -14.76 10.33
CA PRO A 49 -13.28 -14.06 9.53
C PRO A 49 -13.84 -13.60 8.17
N SER A 50 -15.13 -13.69 7.95
CA SER A 50 -15.74 -13.29 6.68
C SER A 50 -15.63 -11.78 6.46
N GLY A 51 -15.59 -11.38 5.20
CA GLY A 51 -15.58 -9.98 4.82
C GLY A 51 -16.02 -9.76 3.39
N LYS A 52 -16.24 -8.48 3.06
CA LYS A 52 -16.60 -8.02 1.73
C LYS A 52 -15.72 -6.83 1.35
N LEU A 53 -15.05 -6.94 0.23
CA LEU A 53 -14.25 -5.84 -0.32
C LEU A 53 -15.16 -4.73 -0.87
N PRO A 54 -14.65 -3.50 -1.02
CA PRO A 54 -15.43 -2.37 -1.58
C PRO A 54 -15.97 -2.64 -2.99
N ASP A 55 -15.31 -3.48 -3.77
CA ASP A 55 -15.74 -3.90 -5.11
C ASP A 55 -16.78 -5.03 -5.13
N GLY A 56 -17.25 -5.44 -3.95
CA GLY A 56 -18.31 -6.42 -3.79
C GLY A 56 -17.86 -7.87 -3.65
N HIS A 57 -16.57 -8.19 -3.82
CA HIS A 57 -16.06 -9.54 -3.63
C HIS A 57 -16.13 -9.95 -2.15
N GLU A 58 -16.69 -11.13 -1.90
CA GLU A 58 -16.78 -11.72 -0.57
C GLU A 58 -15.68 -12.77 -0.36
N PHE A 59 -15.27 -12.96 0.88
CA PHE A 59 -14.26 -13.94 1.26
C PHE A 59 -14.57 -14.53 2.65
N GLN A 60 -14.08 -15.74 2.89
CA GLN A 60 -14.22 -16.49 4.14
C GLN A 60 -12.84 -16.71 4.75
N GLY A 61 -12.26 -15.62 5.30
CA GLY A 61 -10.97 -15.67 5.97
C GLY A 61 -9.75 -15.44 5.08
N PRO A 62 -8.54 -15.67 5.62
CA PRO A 62 -7.29 -15.22 5.00
C PRO A 62 -6.92 -15.98 3.73
N GLY A 63 -7.39 -17.23 3.57
CA GLY A 63 -7.13 -18.04 2.37
C GLY A 63 -7.79 -17.45 1.13
N ASP A 64 -9.09 -17.15 1.23
CA ASP A 64 -9.84 -16.55 0.14
C ASP A 64 -9.36 -15.13 -0.16
N LEU A 65 -9.10 -14.33 0.88
CA LEU A 65 -8.53 -12.99 0.71
C LEU A 65 -7.20 -13.04 -0.05
N ARG A 66 -6.32 -14.00 0.27
CA ARG A 66 -5.06 -14.19 -0.46
C ARG A 66 -5.29 -14.51 -1.93
N THR A 67 -6.30 -15.33 -2.26
CA THR A 67 -6.66 -15.66 -3.64
C THR A 67 -7.15 -14.41 -4.38
N LEU A 68 -8.06 -13.65 -3.78
CA LEU A 68 -8.55 -12.39 -4.35
C LEU A 68 -7.42 -11.36 -4.60
N LEU A 69 -6.47 -11.24 -3.67
CA LEU A 69 -5.31 -10.36 -3.84
C LEU A 69 -4.36 -10.85 -4.94
N ARG A 70 -4.21 -12.16 -5.10
CA ARG A 70 -3.44 -12.75 -6.20
C ARG A 70 -4.05 -12.44 -7.56
N ASP A 71 -5.37 -12.50 -7.68
CA ASP A 71 -6.07 -12.16 -8.92
C ASP A 71 -5.93 -10.68 -9.27
N LYS A 72 -5.75 -9.83 -8.25
CA LYS A 72 -5.51 -8.38 -8.37
C LYS A 72 -4.01 -8.01 -8.25
N LYS A 73 -3.10 -8.93 -8.57
CA LYS A 73 -1.65 -8.76 -8.35
C LYS A 73 -1.07 -7.48 -8.93
N ASP A 74 -1.55 -7.04 -10.10
CA ASP A 74 -1.06 -5.81 -10.74
C ASP A 74 -1.41 -4.56 -9.90
N LEU A 75 -2.63 -4.51 -9.36
CA LEU A 75 -3.07 -3.43 -8.49
C LEU A 75 -2.29 -3.43 -7.16
N VAL A 76 -2.08 -4.60 -6.58
CA VAL A 76 -1.29 -4.77 -5.36
C VAL A 76 0.17 -4.36 -5.59
N ALA A 77 0.77 -4.80 -6.70
CA ALA A 77 2.14 -4.46 -7.08
C ALA A 77 2.29 -2.95 -7.32
N ARG A 78 1.33 -2.31 -7.98
CA ARG A 78 1.32 -0.87 -8.20
C ARG A 78 1.29 -0.11 -6.87
N ASN A 79 0.36 -0.44 -5.99
CA ASN A 79 0.25 0.21 -4.69
C ASN A 79 1.53 0.06 -3.86
N LEU A 80 2.09 -1.16 -3.82
CA LEU A 80 3.34 -1.43 -3.12
C LEU A 80 4.52 -0.64 -3.74
N ALA A 81 4.62 -0.59 -5.07
CA ALA A 81 5.66 0.16 -5.77
C ALA A 81 5.55 1.67 -5.48
N GLU A 82 4.35 2.24 -5.49
CA GLU A 82 4.12 3.65 -5.14
C GLU A 82 4.57 3.95 -3.71
N LYS A 83 4.17 3.12 -2.74
CA LYS A 83 4.53 3.32 -1.33
C LYS A 83 6.04 3.16 -1.09
N LEU A 84 6.65 2.12 -1.65
CA LEU A 84 8.09 1.91 -1.51
C LEU A 84 8.91 2.99 -2.23
N THR A 85 8.47 3.46 -3.39
CA THR A 85 9.15 4.56 -4.09
C THR A 85 9.02 5.86 -3.31
N THR A 86 7.83 6.17 -2.75
CA THR A 86 7.63 7.30 -1.83
C THR A 86 8.59 7.24 -0.65
N TYR A 87 8.70 6.07 -0.02
CA TYR A 87 9.63 5.85 1.09
C TYR A 87 11.09 6.05 0.66
N ALA A 88 11.48 5.46 -0.46
CA ALA A 88 12.85 5.52 -0.99
C ALA A 88 13.28 6.94 -1.37
N LEU A 89 12.35 7.75 -1.88
CA LEU A 89 12.61 9.13 -2.27
C LEU A 89 12.51 10.12 -1.10
N GLY A 90 11.87 9.73 0.02
CA GLY A 90 11.60 10.61 1.16
C GLY A 90 10.62 11.74 0.85
N ARG A 91 9.81 11.60 -0.22
CA ARG A 91 8.78 12.58 -0.65
C ARG A 91 7.61 11.88 -1.34
N GLY A 92 6.49 12.58 -1.45
CA GLY A 92 5.38 12.13 -2.30
C GLY A 92 5.79 11.99 -3.78
N LEU A 93 5.09 11.12 -4.49
CA LEU A 93 5.27 10.97 -5.94
C LEU A 93 4.60 12.13 -6.66
N GLU A 94 5.29 12.62 -7.68
CA GLU A 94 4.83 13.69 -8.55
C GLU A 94 4.48 13.12 -9.94
N TYR A 95 3.76 13.88 -10.76
CA TYR A 95 3.33 13.45 -12.09
C TYR A 95 4.49 12.96 -12.98
N TYR A 96 5.66 13.54 -12.82
CA TYR A 96 6.86 13.17 -13.60
C TYR A 96 7.50 11.85 -13.15
N ASP A 97 7.16 11.33 -11.95
CA ASP A 97 7.63 10.03 -11.47
C ASP A 97 6.86 8.86 -12.11
N GLU A 98 5.69 9.12 -12.70
CA GLU A 98 4.82 8.10 -13.31
C GLU A 98 5.54 7.29 -14.40
N ARG A 99 6.45 7.92 -15.16
CA ARG A 99 7.25 7.22 -16.17
C ARG A 99 8.17 6.18 -15.52
N ALA A 100 8.84 6.55 -14.43
CA ALA A 100 9.71 5.65 -13.71
C ALA A 100 8.91 4.52 -13.05
N LEU A 101 7.77 4.85 -12.45
CA LEU A 101 6.88 3.88 -11.83
C LEU A 101 6.39 2.83 -12.84
N ARG A 102 5.96 3.23 -14.04
CA ARG A 102 5.58 2.29 -15.11
C ARG A 102 6.72 1.36 -15.50
N LYS A 103 7.96 1.86 -15.58
CA LYS A 103 9.13 1.03 -15.85
C LYS A 103 9.38 0.02 -14.74
N ILE A 104 9.34 0.47 -13.49
CA ILE A 104 9.47 -0.40 -12.30
C ILE A 104 8.42 -1.52 -12.35
N LEU A 105 7.17 -1.20 -12.61
CA LEU A 105 6.09 -2.19 -12.69
C LEU A 105 6.28 -3.19 -13.85
N ALA A 106 6.75 -2.74 -14.99
CA ALA A 106 7.08 -3.62 -16.11
C ALA A 106 8.22 -4.59 -15.76
N ASP A 107 9.24 -4.12 -15.05
CA ASP A 107 10.35 -4.97 -14.59
C ASP A 107 9.89 -6.00 -13.55
N VAL A 108 9.03 -5.59 -12.62
CA VAL A 108 8.41 -6.46 -11.62
C VAL A 108 7.55 -7.54 -12.27
N ALA A 109 6.72 -7.18 -13.24
CA ALA A 109 5.89 -8.15 -13.98
C ALA A 109 6.73 -9.17 -14.73
N ARG A 110 7.82 -8.74 -15.40
CA ARG A 110 8.74 -9.66 -16.10
C ARG A 110 9.49 -10.61 -15.16
N SER A 111 9.67 -10.23 -13.92
CA SER A 111 10.33 -11.04 -12.88
C SER A 111 9.33 -11.79 -11.98
N GLU A 112 8.13 -12.07 -12.48
CA GLU A 112 7.10 -12.83 -11.76
C GLU A 112 6.74 -12.24 -10.38
N TYR A 113 6.72 -10.92 -10.28
CA TYR A 113 6.37 -10.15 -9.08
C TYR A 113 7.29 -10.44 -7.86
N ARG A 114 8.55 -10.75 -8.09
CA ARG A 114 9.52 -10.92 -7.01
C ARG A 114 9.77 -9.61 -6.30
N PHE A 115 9.66 -9.61 -4.97
CA PHE A 115 9.89 -8.42 -4.15
C PHE A 115 11.30 -7.84 -4.32
N SER A 116 12.33 -8.69 -4.44
CA SER A 116 13.71 -8.25 -4.70
C SER A 116 13.84 -7.47 -6.01
N SER A 117 13.11 -7.85 -7.05
CA SER A 117 13.09 -7.12 -8.32
C SER A 117 12.49 -5.72 -8.17
N LEU A 118 11.44 -5.58 -7.35
CA LEU A 118 10.86 -4.28 -7.05
C LEU A 118 11.88 -3.35 -6.37
N VAL A 119 12.58 -3.84 -5.34
CA VAL A 119 13.60 -3.05 -4.64
C VAL A 119 14.72 -2.65 -5.60
N VAL A 120 15.25 -3.60 -6.38
CA VAL A 120 16.32 -3.32 -7.36
C VAL A 120 15.87 -2.31 -8.41
N SER A 121 14.66 -2.44 -8.95
CA SER A 121 14.12 -1.51 -9.95
C SER A 121 13.95 -0.09 -9.40
N ILE A 122 13.54 0.04 -8.13
CA ILE A 122 13.43 1.35 -7.46
C ILE A 122 14.82 2.00 -7.32
N VAL A 123 15.81 1.29 -6.78
CA VAL A 123 17.16 1.86 -6.57
C VAL A 123 17.90 2.13 -7.89
N GLN A 124 17.53 1.48 -8.97
CA GLN A 124 18.06 1.73 -10.31
C GLN A 124 17.32 2.84 -11.07
N SER A 125 16.18 3.30 -10.56
CA SER A 125 15.36 4.32 -11.22
C SER A 125 16.02 5.72 -11.21
N ASP A 126 15.75 6.51 -12.23
CA ASP A 126 16.28 7.87 -12.32
C ASP A 126 15.88 8.75 -11.12
N PRO A 127 14.62 8.74 -10.63
CA PRO A 127 14.25 9.53 -9.46
C PRO A 127 15.05 9.20 -8.20
N PHE A 128 15.50 7.94 -8.04
CA PHE A 128 16.30 7.53 -6.90
C PHE A 128 17.77 7.90 -7.07
N ARG A 129 18.32 7.77 -8.28
CA ARG A 129 19.74 7.95 -8.57
C ARG A 129 20.13 9.40 -8.89
N MET A 130 19.17 10.18 -9.39
CA MET A 130 19.43 11.54 -9.86
C MET A 130 18.74 12.56 -8.97
N ARG A 131 19.49 13.59 -8.56
CA ARG A 131 18.95 14.76 -7.89
C ARG A 131 18.79 15.88 -8.90
N ARG A 132 17.63 16.54 -8.92
CA ARG A 132 17.54 17.85 -9.62
C ARG A 132 18.52 18.80 -8.94
N GLY A 133 19.49 19.30 -9.69
CA GLY A 133 20.34 20.41 -9.22
C GLY A 133 19.42 21.58 -8.88
N LEU A 134 19.62 22.18 -7.71
CA LEU A 134 19.09 23.51 -7.46
C LEU A 134 19.72 24.38 -8.54
N GLY A 135 18.89 24.91 -9.48
CA GLY A 135 19.37 25.84 -10.48
C GLY A 135 20.20 26.90 -9.77
N VAL A 136 21.47 27.00 -10.13
CA VAL A 136 22.30 28.12 -9.71
C VAL A 136 21.61 29.32 -10.34
N GLN A 137 20.92 30.13 -9.53
CA GLN A 137 20.59 31.48 -9.95
C GLN A 137 21.93 32.15 -10.22
N SER A 138 22.26 32.34 -11.49
CA SER A 138 23.37 33.16 -11.91
C SER A 138 23.11 34.55 -11.33
N GLY A 139 23.68 34.79 -10.17
CA GLY A 139 23.63 36.12 -9.54
C GLY A 139 24.17 37.13 -10.55
N GLU A 140 23.34 38.11 -10.91
CA GLU A 140 23.80 39.31 -11.57
C GLU A 140 24.92 39.92 -10.71
N VAL A 141 26.14 39.93 -11.25
CA VAL A 141 27.24 40.67 -10.70
C VAL A 141 26.85 42.16 -10.85
N PRO A 142 26.71 42.94 -9.74
CA PRO A 142 26.46 44.37 -9.85
C PRO A 142 27.66 45.00 -10.58
N LYS A 143 27.40 45.55 -11.76
CA LYS A 143 28.39 46.40 -12.45
C LYS A 143 28.67 47.58 -11.54
N GLY A 144 29.89 47.62 -10.97
CA GLY A 144 30.40 48.78 -10.26
C GLY A 144 30.33 49.99 -11.16
N GLY A 145 29.58 51.02 -10.75
CA GLY A 145 29.63 52.36 -11.34
C GLY A 145 30.90 53.06 -10.95
N SER A 146 31.55 53.64 -11.92
CA SER A 146 32.64 54.59 -11.82
C SER A 146 32.15 55.92 -11.35
#